data_6b92a284847db294062fa5753a5c31c3
#
_entry.id   6b92a284847db294062fa5753a5c31c3
#
_cell.length_a   1.000
_cell.length_b   1.000
_cell.length_c   1.000
_cell.angle_alpha   90.00
_cell.angle_beta   90.00
_cell.angle_gamma   90.00
#
_symmetry.space_group_name_H-M   'P 1'
#
loop_
_entity.id
_entity.type
_entity.pdbx_description
1 polymer ?
#
loop_
_entity_poly.entity_id
_entity_poly.type
_entity_poly.pdbx_seq_one_letter_code
_entity_poly.pdbx_strand_id
1 'polypeptide(L)'
;MKLYVARHGQTQWNLEHKICGRTDLPLTEEGHRQAKVLAEKAKNLSLDVIIASPMVRAQQTAAAVSEVTGIPVQTDDRLIEQDYGIYEGKDRDDTGFLANKRQFATRYPGGESMFDVCYRIYSLIEELKLKYPDKNILLVCHGGVCRLIRSYFEDMTNEEYVNYCEENANVREYST
;
A
#
# COMPACT_ATOMS: atom_id res chain seq x y z
N MET A 1 0.50 19.93 -0.47
CA MET A 1 1.10 18.66 -0.90
C MET A 1 0.05 17.85 -1.66
N LYS A 2 0.42 17.24 -2.78
CA LYS A 2 -0.41 16.20 -3.40
C LYS A 2 0.21 14.83 -3.12
N LEU A 3 -0.61 13.90 -2.71
CA LEU A 3 -0.20 12.54 -2.39
C LEU A 3 -0.88 11.56 -3.36
N TYR A 4 -0.09 10.93 -4.19
CA TYR A 4 -0.51 9.82 -5.04
C TYR A 4 -0.20 8.51 -4.33
N VAL A 5 -1.16 7.63 -4.22
CA VAL A 5 -1.01 6.36 -3.51
C VAL A 5 -1.31 5.23 -4.47
N ALA A 6 -0.33 4.36 -4.68
CA ALA A 6 -0.45 3.21 -5.55
C ALA A 6 -0.23 1.91 -4.77
N ARG A 7 -1.10 0.93 -5.02
CA ARG A 7 -0.86 -0.44 -4.58
C ARG A 7 0.14 -1.12 -5.53
N HIS A 8 1.03 -1.95 -5.00
CA HIS A 8 1.94 -2.78 -5.81
C HIS A 8 1.21 -3.61 -6.87
N GLY A 9 1.90 -4.00 -7.94
CA GLY A 9 1.41 -4.92 -8.97
C GLY A 9 1.10 -6.32 -8.42
N GLN A 10 0.45 -7.16 -9.22
CA GLN A 10 0.03 -8.50 -8.83
C GLN A 10 1.21 -9.39 -8.41
N THR A 11 1.04 -10.13 -7.30
CA THR A 11 1.92 -11.21 -6.85
C THR A 11 1.22 -12.57 -7.02
N GLN A 12 1.98 -13.68 -6.89
CA GLN A 12 1.41 -15.02 -6.95
C GLN A 12 0.28 -15.22 -5.93
N TRP A 13 0.43 -14.73 -4.69
CA TRP A 13 -0.63 -14.84 -3.68
C TRP A 13 -1.85 -13.94 -3.94
N ASN A 14 -1.70 -12.86 -4.71
CA ASN A 14 -2.88 -12.11 -5.19
C ASN A 14 -3.68 -12.95 -6.18
N LEU A 15 -3.00 -13.64 -7.12
CA LEU A 15 -3.63 -14.53 -8.08
C LEU A 15 -4.31 -15.73 -7.42
N GLU A 16 -3.69 -16.28 -6.38
CA GLU A 16 -4.20 -17.42 -5.61
C GLU A 16 -5.22 -17.05 -4.53
N HIS A 17 -5.64 -15.77 -4.45
CA HIS A 17 -6.59 -15.27 -3.45
C HIS A 17 -6.13 -15.48 -2.00
N LYS A 18 -4.82 -15.48 -1.75
CA LYS A 18 -4.21 -15.65 -0.43
C LYS A 18 -3.93 -14.32 0.27
N ILE A 19 -3.92 -14.38 1.61
CA ILE A 19 -3.53 -13.28 2.50
C ILE A 19 -2.02 -13.09 2.40
N CYS A 20 -1.59 -11.87 2.06
CA CYS A 20 -0.19 -11.52 1.88
C CYS A 20 0.13 -10.22 2.65
N GLY A 21 0.76 -10.34 3.80
CA GLY A 21 1.25 -9.23 4.60
C GLY A 21 2.77 -9.11 4.54
N ARG A 22 3.47 -9.66 5.52
CA ARG A 22 4.94 -9.58 5.65
C ARG A 22 5.69 -10.59 4.79
N THR A 23 5.05 -11.64 4.28
CA THR A 23 5.68 -12.56 3.32
C THR A 23 6.09 -11.80 2.08
N ASP A 24 7.38 -11.86 1.75
CA ASP A 24 7.96 -11.06 0.67
C ASP A 24 8.01 -11.83 -0.65
N LEU A 25 7.03 -11.58 -1.50
CA LEU A 25 6.85 -12.20 -2.80
C LEU A 25 7.08 -11.19 -3.93
N PRO A 26 7.75 -11.57 -5.03
CA PRO A 26 7.93 -10.73 -6.20
C PRO A 26 6.63 -10.58 -7.00
N LEU A 27 6.64 -9.65 -7.95
CA LEU A 27 5.59 -9.51 -8.95
C LEU A 27 5.53 -10.73 -9.88
N THR A 28 4.32 -11.06 -10.35
CA THR A 28 4.11 -11.93 -11.50
C THR A 28 4.44 -11.18 -12.81
N GLU A 29 4.47 -11.87 -13.94
CA GLU A 29 4.58 -11.22 -15.27
C GLU A 29 3.47 -10.18 -15.46
N GLU A 30 2.24 -10.52 -15.07
CA GLU A 30 1.11 -9.60 -15.06
C GLU A 30 1.36 -8.40 -14.13
N GLY A 31 1.91 -8.63 -12.92
CA GLY A 31 2.28 -7.57 -12.00
C GLY A 31 3.31 -6.60 -12.57
N HIS A 32 4.30 -7.10 -13.30
CA HIS A 32 5.26 -6.27 -14.03
C HIS A 32 4.59 -5.47 -15.17
N ARG A 33 3.63 -6.06 -15.89
CA ARG A 33 2.86 -5.34 -16.91
C ARG A 33 2.01 -4.22 -16.28
N GLN A 34 1.35 -4.51 -15.17
CA GLN A 34 0.59 -3.52 -14.40
C GLN A 34 1.48 -2.37 -13.89
N ALA A 35 2.69 -2.67 -13.40
CA ALA A 35 3.66 -1.66 -12.98
C ALA A 35 4.08 -0.74 -14.14
N LYS A 36 4.26 -1.27 -15.35
CA LYS A 36 4.54 -0.46 -16.56
C LYS A 36 3.35 0.45 -16.92
N VAL A 37 2.11 -0.02 -16.80
CA VAL A 37 0.91 0.81 -17.02
C VAL A 37 0.84 1.96 -16.01
N LEU A 38 1.13 1.68 -14.73
CA LEU A 38 1.24 2.72 -13.70
C LEU A 38 2.34 3.74 -14.06
N ALA A 39 3.50 3.25 -14.50
CA ALA A 39 4.63 4.09 -14.90
C ALA A 39 4.26 5.07 -16.02
N GLU A 40 3.53 4.61 -17.04
CA GLU A 40 3.04 5.47 -18.11
C GLU A 40 2.08 6.55 -17.62
N LYS A 41 1.16 6.20 -16.70
CA LYS A 41 0.27 7.19 -16.05
C LYS A 41 1.06 8.21 -15.24
N ALA A 42 2.11 7.77 -14.53
CA ALA A 42 2.94 8.59 -13.67
C ALA A 42 3.67 9.73 -14.40
N LYS A 43 3.95 9.58 -15.70
CA LYS A 43 4.54 10.66 -16.54
C LYS A 43 3.72 11.95 -16.52
N ASN A 44 2.40 11.84 -16.31
CA ASN A 44 1.48 12.98 -16.31
C ASN A 44 1.17 13.52 -14.90
N LEU A 45 1.75 12.94 -13.85
CA LEU A 45 1.45 13.33 -12.47
C LEU A 45 2.39 14.43 -11.93
N SER A 46 3.37 14.85 -12.73
CA SER A 46 4.38 15.84 -12.31
C SER A 46 5.01 15.52 -10.95
N LEU A 47 5.40 14.26 -10.75
CA LEU A 47 5.95 13.77 -9.48
C LEU A 47 7.28 14.46 -9.14
N ASP A 48 7.48 14.74 -7.85
CA ASP A 48 8.75 15.21 -7.30
C ASP A 48 9.48 14.13 -6.49
N VAL A 49 8.73 13.23 -5.85
CA VAL A 49 9.27 12.24 -4.91
C VAL A 49 8.55 10.91 -5.10
N ILE A 50 9.30 9.80 -5.06
CA ILE A 50 8.77 8.44 -5.02
C ILE A 50 9.25 7.79 -3.72
N ILE A 51 8.33 7.29 -2.91
CA ILE A 51 8.61 6.57 -1.67
C ILE A 51 7.90 5.21 -1.74
N ALA A 52 8.60 4.13 -1.47
CA ALA A 52 8.04 2.79 -1.54
C ALA A 52 8.26 2.00 -0.25
N SER A 53 7.35 1.07 0.01
CA SER A 53 7.56 0.02 0.99
C SER A 53 8.85 -0.76 0.68
N PRO A 54 9.60 -1.26 1.69
CA PRO A 54 10.78 -2.09 1.46
C PRO A 54 10.50 -3.45 0.81
N MET A 55 9.24 -3.89 0.78
CA MET A 55 8.85 -5.19 0.21
C MET A 55 9.14 -5.26 -1.29
N VAL A 56 9.69 -6.39 -1.76
CA VAL A 56 10.15 -6.56 -3.14
C VAL A 56 9.08 -6.20 -4.18
N ARG A 57 7.83 -6.58 -3.97
CA ARG A 57 6.71 -6.25 -4.87
C ARG A 57 6.46 -4.75 -5.02
N ALA A 58 6.60 -3.99 -3.93
CA ALA A 58 6.45 -2.53 -3.95
C ALA A 58 7.67 -1.86 -4.60
N GLN A 59 8.88 -2.34 -4.29
CA GLN A 59 10.11 -1.86 -4.90
C GLN A 59 10.12 -2.10 -6.42
N GLN A 60 9.72 -3.28 -6.89
CA GLN A 60 9.62 -3.59 -8.33
C GLN A 60 8.59 -2.69 -9.02
N THR A 61 7.47 -2.39 -8.36
CA THR A 61 6.45 -1.49 -8.90
C THR A 61 6.97 -0.06 -8.99
N ALA A 62 7.61 0.43 -7.93
CA ALA A 62 8.18 1.78 -7.87
C ALA A 62 9.35 1.95 -8.85
N ALA A 63 10.17 0.91 -9.04
CA ALA A 63 11.28 0.93 -9.99
C ALA A 63 10.81 1.19 -11.43
N ALA A 64 9.69 0.60 -11.84
CA ALA A 64 9.11 0.88 -13.15
C ALA A 64 8.71 2.35 -13.33
N VAL A 65 8.20 3.00 -12.27
CA VAL A 65 7.89 4.44 -12.29
C VAL A 65 9.17 5.27 -12.31
N SER A 66 10.16 4.91 -11.51
CA SER A 66 11.47 5.57 -11.46
C SER A 66 12.17 5.55 -12.82
N GLU A 67 12.11 4.43 -13.52
CA GLU A 67 12.71 4.25 -14.86
C GLU A 67 12.19 5.27 -15.89
N VAL A 68 10.89 5.57 -15.86
CA VAL A 68 10.27 6.49 -16.84
C VAL A 68 10.28 7.95 -16.41
N THR A 69 10.35 8.21 -15.10
CA THR A 69 10.33 9.58 -14.56
C THR A 69 11.71 10.13 -14.25
N GLY A 70 12.71 9.27 -14.10
CA GLY A 70 14.06 9.62 -13.66
C GLY A 70 14.16 9.97 -12.16
N ILE A 71 13.06 9.82 -11.39
CA ILE A 71 13.02 10.15 -9.96
C ILE A 71 13.48 8.92 -9.16
N PRO A 72 14.49 9.03 -8.29
CA PRO A 72 14.96 7.90 -7.50
C PRO A 72 13.93 7.46 -6.48
N VAL A 73 13.84 6.13 -6.25
CA VAL A 73 12.96 5.56 -5.22
C VAL A 73 13.62 5.72 -3.84
N GLN A 74 12.90 6.33 -2.91
CA GLN A 74 13.20 6.31 -1.48
C GLN A 74 12.43 5.17 -0.82
N THR A 75 12.96 4.60 0.24
CA THR A 75 12.29 3.52 0.99
C THR A 75 11.89 4.03 2.37
N ASP A 76 10.68 3.67 2.81
CA ASP A 76 10.20 3.96 4.16
C ASP A 76 9.53 2.71 4.76
N ASP A 77 10.08 2.21 5.87
CA ASP A 77 9.62 0.99 6.54
C ASP A 77 8.19 1.13 7.09
N ARG A 78 7.71 2.35 7.30
CA ARG A 78 6.34 2.60 7.73
C ARG A 78 5.31 2.19 6.68
N LEU A 79 5.70 2.09 5.39
CA LEU A 79 4.84 1.65 4.28
C LEU A 79 4.71 0.13 4.15
N ILE A 80 5.41 -0.65 4.97
CA ILE A 80 5.32 -2.12 4.93
C ILE A 80 3.87 -2.57 5.23
N GLU A 81 3.42 -3.67 4.61
CA GLU A 81 2.04 -4.16 4.81
C GLU A 81 1.80 -4.58 6.27
N GLN A 82 0.54 -4.64 6.67
CA GLN A 82 0.13 -5.18 7.95
C GLN A 82 0.61 -6.62 8.10
N ASP A 83 1.14 -6.94 9.28
CA ASP A 83 1.48 -8.30 9.64
C ASP A 83 0.21 -9.06 10.03
N TYR A 84 -0.16 -10.04 9.22
CA TYR A 84 -1.34 -10.87 9.46
C TYR A 84 -1.04 -12.13 10.26
N GLY A 85 0.21 -12.32 10.73
CA GLY A 85 0.64 -13.40 11.61
C GLY A 85 0.28 -14.79 11.07
N ILE A 86 -0.45 -15.59 11.85
CA ILE A 86 -0.82 -16.96 11.49
C ILE A 86 -1.74 -17.07 10.25
N TYR A 87 -2.25 -15.96 9.73
CA TYR A 87 -3.11 -15.95 8.55
C TYR A 87 -2.34 -15.76 7.24
N GLU A 88 -1.05 -15.46 7.30
CA GLU A 88 -0.21 -15.37 6.10
C GLU A 88 -0.31 -16.65 5.25
N GLY A 89 -0.58 -16.49 3.95
CA GLY A 89 -0.74 -17.59 2.99
C GLY A 89 -2.05 -18.37 3.05
N LYS A 90 -2.93 -18.08 4.01
CA LYS A 90 -4.29 -18.62 4.03
C LYS A 90 -5.17 -17.93 3.00
N ASP A 91 -6.32 -18.54 2.72
CA ASP A 91 -7.35 -17.98 1.88
C ASP A 91 -7.90 -16.66 2.47
N ARG A 92 -8.20 -15.68 1.63
CA ARG A 92 -8.77 -14.39 2.08
C ARG A 92 -10.17 -14.53 2.67
N ASP A 93 -10.85 -15.63 2.37
CA ASP A 93 -12.17 -15.95 2.90
C ASP A 93 -12.10 -16.78 4.21
N ASP A 94 -10.89 -17.01 4.77
CA ASP A 94 -10.73 -17.63 6.09
C ASP A 94 -11.58 -16.89 7.14
N THR A 95 -12.46 -17.64 7.80
CA THR A 95 -13.45 -17.07 8.73
C THR A 95 -12.81 -16.41 9.95
N GLY A 96 -11.68 -16.95 10.44
CA GLY A 96 -10.92 -16.38 11.54
C GLY A 96 -10.26 -15.06 11.13
N PHE A 97 -9.69 -15.00 9.94
CA PHE A 97 -9.15 -13.78 9.37
C PHE A 97 -10.23 -12.70 9.22
N LEU A 98 -11.37 -13.04 8.63
CA LEU A 98 -12.48 -12.10 8.43
C LEU A 98 -13.06 -11.58 9.75
N ALA A 99 -13.15 -12.45 10.78
CA ALA A 99 -13.58 -12.05 12.11
C ALA A 99 -12.57 -11.08 12.76
N ASN A 100 -11.27 -11.38 12.68
CA ASN A 100 -10.22 -10.51 13.23
C ASN A 100 -10.14 -9.16 12.51
N LYS A 101 -10.31 -9.15 11.19
CA LYS A 101 -10.30 -7.94 10.35
C LYS A 101 -11.31 -6.88 10.79
N ARG A 102 -12.37 -7.26 11.47
CA ARG A 102 -13.40 -6.36 12.01
C ARG A 102 -13.07 -5.83 13.42
N GLN A 103 -11.98 -6.30 14.03
CA GLN A 103 -11.58 -5.94 15.39
C GLN A 103 -10.32 -5.05 15.37
N PHE A 104 -10.52 -3.77 15.17
CA PHE A 104 -9.45 -2.81 14.86
C PHE A 104 -8.36 -2.71 15.93
N ALA A 105 -8.72 -2.86 17.22
CA ALA A 105 -7.77 -2.80 18.32
C ALA A 105 -7.11 -4.16 18.65
N THR A 106 -7.63 -5.26 18.10
CA THR A 106 -7.13 -6.60 18.36
C THR A 106 -6.04 -6.96 17.36
N ARG A 107 -4.89 -7.41 17.85
CA ARG A 107 -3.82 -7.91 16.97
C ARG A 107 -4.22 -9.23 16.32
N TYR A 108 -3.81 -9.41 15.07
CA TYR A 108 -3.77 -10.76 14.50
C TYR A 108 -2.82 -11.61 15.35
N PRO A 109 -3.14 -12.89 15.63
CA PRO A 109 -2.25 -13.74 16.40
C PRO A 109 -0.87 -13.84 15.75
N GLY A 110 0.16 -13.38 16.46
CA GLY A 110 1.52 -13.26 15.93
C GLY A 110 1.78 -12.09 14.98
N GLY A 111 0.84 -11.14 14.86
CA GLY A 111 0.94 -10.01 13.94
C GLY A 111 0.57 -8.66 14.57
N GLU A 112 0.15 -7.73 13.72
CA GLU A 112 -0.22 -6.34 14.08
C GLU A 112 -1.75 -6.17 14.22
N SER A 113 -2.17 -5.22 15.05
CA SER A 113 -3.53 -4.65 15.00
C SER A 113 -3.62 -3.59 13.90
N MET A 114 -4.85 -3.20 13.54
CA MET A 114 -5.03 -2.03 12.67
C MET A 114 -4.45 -0.76 13.31
N PHE A 115 -4.58 -0.59 14.62
CA PHE A 115 -4.05 0.60 15.30
C PHE A 115 -2.52 0.68 15.27
N ASP A 116 -1.80 -0.44 15.32
CA ASP A 116 -0.34 -0.46 15.16
C ASP A 116 0.05 0.09 13.78
N VAL A 117 -0.67 -0.33 12.72
CA VAL A 117 -0.42 0.15 11.35
C VAL A 117 -0.87 1.60 11.16
N CYS A 118 -2.02 1.97 11.72
CA CYS A 118 -2.56 3.33 11.68
C CYS A 118 -1.54 4.34 12.26
N TYR A 119 -0.96 4.03 13.41
CA TYR A 119 0.03 4.89 14.06
C TYR A 119 1.22 5.22 13.13
N ARG A 120 1.82 4.19 12.49
CA ARG A 120 2.97 4.42 11.61
C ARG A 120 2.61 5.12 10.30
N ILE A 121 1.43 4.86 9.74
CA ILE A 121 0.99 5.46 8.48
C ILE A 121 0.59 6.93 8.67
N TYR A 122 -0.18 7.24 9.71
CA TYR A 122 -0.60 8.62 9.99
C TYR A 122 0.60 9.48 10.38
N SER A 123 1.54 8.94 11.18
CA SER A 123 2.81 9.61 11.49
C SER A 123 3.62 9.91 10.22
N LEU A 124 3.67 8.97 9.26
CA LEU A 124 4.33 9.21 7.97
C LEU A 124 3.68 10.36 7.20
N ILE A 125 2.35 10.37 7.09
CA ILE A 125 1.63 11.41 6.34
C ILE A 125 1.89 12.79 6.96
N GLU A 126 1.82 12.91 8.29
CA GLU A 126 2.10 14.18 8.98
C GLU A 126 3.55 14.67 8.76
N GLU A 127 4.52 13.76 8.80
CA GLU A 127 5.92 14.10 8.48
C GLU A 127 6.08 14.57 7.03
N LEU A 128 5.44 13.88 6.08
CA LEU A 128 5.52 14.26 4.66
C LEU A 128 4.89 15.63 4.40
N LYS A 129 3.80 15.99 5.07
CA LYS A 129 3.17 17.32 4.98
C LYS A 129 4.13 18.43 5.41
N LEU A 130 4.90 18.19 6.48
CA LEU A 130 5.88 19.13 6.97
C LEU A 130 7.12 19.21 6.09
N LYS A 131 7.60 18.05 5.60
CA LYS A 131 8.85 17.95 4.83
C LYS A 131 8.67 18.40 3.37
N TYR A 132 7.50 18.17 2.80
CA TYR A 132 7.22 18.36 1.38
C TYR A 132 5.91 19.13 1.11
N PRO A 133 5.70 20.34 1.68
CA PRO A 133 4.40 21.04 1.66
C PRO A 133 3.85 21.32 0.25
N ASP A 134 4.73 21.53 -0.74
CA ASP A 134 4.33 21.90 -2.12
C ASP A 134 4.72 20.83 -3.16
N LYS A 135 4.95 19.59 -2.72
CA LYS A 135 5.42 18.51 -3.60
C LYS A 135 4.33 17.52 -3.97
N ASN A 136 4.53 16.89 -5.13
CA ASN A 136 3.77 15.77 -5.63
C ASN A 136 4.52 14.47 -5.29
N ILE A 137 3.98 13.69 -4.37
CA ILE A 137 4.62 12.49 -3.82
C ILE A 137 3.85 11.26 -4.28
N LEU A 138 4.56 10.26 -4.81
CA LEU A 138 4.00 8.93 -5.04
C LEU A 138 4.42 8.00 -3.90
N LEU A 139 3.44 7.40 -3.21
CA LEU A 139 3.65 6.28 -2.30
C LEU A 139 3.30 4.98 -3.01
N VAL A 140 4.21 4.01 -3.01
CA VAL A 140 3.96 2.66 -3.52
C VAL A 140 3.92 1.70 -2.34
N CYS A 141 2.74 1.13 -2.07
CA CYS A 141 2.49 0.36 -0.86
C CYS A 141 1.52 -0.82 -1.11
N HIS A 142 0.68 -1.17 -0.15
CA HIS A 142 -0.09 -2.41 -0.09
C HIS A 142 -1.57 -2.14 0.18
N GLY A 143 -2.40 -3.17 0.05
CA GLY A 143 -3.85 -3.03 0.17
C GLY A 143 -4.33 -2.53 1.53
N GLY A 144 -3.78 -3.06 2.63
CA GLY A 144 -4.10 -2.60 3.99
C GLY A 144 -3.62 -1.18 4.24
N VAL A 145 -2.43 -0.84 3.76
CA VAL A 145 -1.86 0.52 3.85
C VAL A 145 -2.67 1.51 3.02
N CYS A 146 -3.05 1.19 1.78
CA CYS A 146 -3.90 2.05 0.95
C CYS A 146 -5.23 2.38 1.65
N ARG A 147 -5.82 1.38 2.32
CA ARG A 147 -7.06 1.53 3.08
C ARG A 147 -6.90 2.53 4.24
N LEU A 148 -5.79 2.44 4.98
CA LEU A 148 -5.48 3.36 6.08
C LEU A 148 -5.16 4.76 5.57
N ILE A 149 -4.43 4.89 4.47
CA ILE A 149 -4.20 6.21 3.88
C ILE A 149 -5.54 6.84 3.47
N ARG A 150 -6.43 6.07 2.86
CA ARG A 150 -7.76 6.56 2.49
C ARG A 150 -8.53 7.07 3.72
N SER A 151 -8.56 6.32 4.83
CA SER A 151 -9.26 6.73 6.05
C SER A 151 -8.65 7.95 6.75
N TYR A 152 -7.43 8.35 6.40
CA TYR A 152 -6.84 9.61 6.84
C TYR A 152 -7.46 10.83 6.13
N PHE A 153 -7.83 10.68 4.86
CA PHE A 153 -8.35 11.79 4.03
C PHE A 153 -9.86 11.78 3.88
N GLU A 154 -10.51 10.65 4.05
CA GLU A 154 -11.94 10.46 3.81
C GLU A 154 -12.59 9.77 5.02
N ASP A 155 -13.75 10.27 5.44
CA ASP A 155 -14.56 9.55 6.44
C ASP A 155 -15.05 8.23 5.84
N MET A 156 -14.91 7.17 6.62
CA MET A 156 -15.33 5.82 6.23
C MET A 156 -16.07 5.17 7.40
N THR A 157 -17.20 4.54 7.12
CA THR A 157 -17.80 3.61 8.08
C THR A 157 -16.89 2.40 8.28
N ASN A 158 -17.03 1.68 9.40
CA ASN A 158 -16.26 0.46 9.64
C ASN A 158 -16.49 -0.58 8.54
N GLU A 159 -17.69 -0.64 7.98
CA GLU A 159 -18.02 -1.56 6.89
C GLU A 159 -17.34 -1.19 5.58
N GLU A 160 -17.38 0.09 5.20
CA GLU A 160 -16.65 0.60 4.02
C GLU A 160 -15.15 0.35 4.16
N TYR A 161 -14.58 0.62 5.35
CA TYR A 161 -13.17 0.37 5.63
C TYR A 161 -12.81 -1.11 5.45
N VAL A 162 -13.56 -2.03 6.05
CA VAL A 162 -13.27 -3.48 5.98
C VAL A 162 -13.39 -4.02 4.54
N ASN A 163 -14.36 -3.53 3.77
CA ASN A 163 -14.65 -3.99 2.42
C ASN A 163 -13.80 -3.30 1.35
N TYR A 164 -13.13 -2.18 1.67
CA TYR A 164 -12.30 -1.49 0.71
C TYR A 164 -11.09 -2.33 0.29
N CYS A 165 -10.89 -2.42 -1.01
CA CYS A 165 -9.72 -3.07 -1.61
C CYS A 165 -9.24 -2.23 -2.80
N GLU A 166 -8.03 -1.68 -2.72
CA GLU A 166 -7.40 -1.01 -3.86
C GLU A 166 -6.94 -2.05 -4.87
N GLU A 167 -7.18 -1.80 -6.16
CA GLU A 167 -6.71 -2.68 -7.23
C GLU A 167 -5.18 -2.62 -7.38
N ASN A 168 -4.58 -3.69 -7.88
CA ASN A 168 -3.14 -3.74 -8.12
C ASN A 168 -2.71 -2.68 -9.14
N ALA A 169 -1.64 -1.95 -8.85
CA ALA A 169 -1.08 -0.86 -9.65
C ALA A 169 -2.09 0.26 -10.02
N ASN A 170 -3.21 0.36 -9.29
CA ASN A 170 -4.05 1.54 -9.37
C ASN A 170 -3.46 2.67 -8.52
N VAL A 171 -3.70 3.92 -8.93
CA VAL A 171 -3.23 5.12 -8.25
C VAL A 171 -4.40 6.04 -7.90
N ARG A 172 -4.44 6.51 -6.65
CA ARG A 172 -5.38 7.53 -6.17
C ARG A 172 -4.64 8.80 -5.79
N GLU A 173 -5.28 9.94 -6.00
CA GLU A 173 -4.80 11.25 -5.59
C GLU A 173 -5.52 11.71 -4.32
N TYR A 174 -4.75 12.26 -3.38
CA TYR A 174 -5.23 12.96 -2.19
C TYR A 174 -4.53 14.32 -2.09
N SER A 175 -5.24 15.34 -1.64
CA SER A 175 -4.71 16.69 -1.44
C SER A 175 -4.85 17.11 0.02
N THR A 176 -3.84 17.78 0.54
CA THR A 176 -3.81 18.37 1.90
C THR A 176 -3.86 19.89 1.82
#